data_190a9a04df3b87694fdde4744b074d17
#
_entry.id   190a9a04df3b87694fdde4744b074d17
#
_cell.length_a   1.000
_cell.length_b   1.000
_cell.length_c   1.000
_cell.angle_alpha   90.00
_cell.angle_beta   90.00
_cell.angle_gamma   90.00
#
_symmetry.space_group_name_H-M   'P 1'
#
loop_
_entity.id
_entity.type
_entity.pdbx_description
1 polymer ?
#
loop_
_entity_poly.entity_id
_entity_poly.type
_entity_poly.pdbx_seq_one_letter_code
_entity_poly.pdbx_strand_id
1 'polypeptide(L)'
;MSSAEAGKARMSRRSLVRGLSLLLAAGPALSGCGSEGFRPLYGRSASGVGLEQRLQRVDFAPIPGRVGQRIRNELVFQGTGGGGGSGDALGHRLEIALKESLTSALVRVDGEAASQIYAVEASFRLLDVNSKKVIFQGTSFARAGFERFSSVYSNVRAREDAENRAAKVIADDIKTRLATYYSREA
;
A
#
# COMPACT_ATOMS: atom_id res chain seq x y z
N MET A 1 -9.90 -57.49 42.01
CA MET A 1 -9.48 -58.50 41.06
C MET A 1 -10.47 -58.50 39.91
N SER A 2 -10.10 -57.92 38.80
CA SER A 2 -10.66 -58.26 37.50
C SER A 2 -9.77 -57.61 36.43
N SER A 3 -9.07 -58.47 35.73
CA SER A 3 -8.11 -58.14 34.68
C SER A 3 -8.87 -57.78 33.39
N ALA A 4 -8.64 -56.59 32.80
CA ALA A 4 -9.13 -56.27 31.48
C ALA A 4 -8.08 -56.71 30.46
N GLU A 5 -8.38 -57.74 29.69
CA GLU A 5 -7.59 -58.19 28.56
C GLU A 5 -7.66 -57.17 27.40
N ALA A 6 -6.51 -56.67 27.04
CA ALA A 6 -6.35 -55.84 25.84
C ALA A 6 -6.38 -56.71 24.58
N GLY A 7 -7.50 -56.72 23.87
CA GLY A 7 -7.66 -57.38 22.58
C GLY A 7 -6.75 -56.80 21.52
N LYS A 8 -5.69 -57.50 21.15
CA LYS A 8 -4.74 -57.16 20.10
C LYS A 8 -5.41 -57.37 18.73
N ALA A 9 -5.96 -56.30 18.15
CA ALA A 9 -6.57 -56.34 16.82
C ALA A 9 -5.50 -56.66 15.76
N ARG A 10 -5.53 -57.87 15.19
CA ARG A 10 -4.70 -58.27 14.04
C ARG A 10 -5.20 -57.54 12.79
N MET A 11 -4.55 -56.47 12.42
CA MET A 11 -4.80 -55.78 11.16
C MET A 11 -4.42 -56.69 9.98
N SER A 12 -5.41 -57.09 9.19
CA SER A 12 -5.22 -57.91 8.00
C SER A 12 -4.50 -57.11 6.92
N ARG A 13 -3.55 -57.72 6.21
CA ARG A 13 -2.83 -57.08 5.09
C ARG A 13 -3.77 -56.50 4.03
N ARG A 14 -4.98 -57.05 3.91
CA ARG A 14 -6.03 -56.57 2.99
C ARG A 14 -6.66 -55.25 3.46
N SER A 15 -6.76 -55.00 4.77
CA SER A 15 -7.27 -53.73 5.30
C SER A 15 -6.23 -52.61 5.21
N LEU A 16 -4.94 -52.94 5.31
CA LEU A 16 -3.83 -51.98 5.11
C LEU A 16 -3.76 -51.49 3.65
N VAL A 17 -3.92 -52.43 2.68
CA VAL A 17 -3.90 -52.05 1.25
C VAL A 17 -5.13 -51.21 0.88
N ARG A 18 -6.31 -51.49 1.42
CA ARG A 18 -7.52 -50.69 1.21
C ARG A 18 -7.44 -49.30 1.86
N GLY A 19 -6.83 -49.19 3.04
CA GLY A 19 -6.58 -47.91 3.70
C GLY A 19 -5.59 -47.05 2.95
N LEU A 20 -4.54 -47.64 2.38
CA LEU A 20 -3.51 -46.94 1.63
C LEU A 20 -4.05 -46.47 0.25
N SER A 21 -4.91 -47.23 -0.41
CA SER A 21 -5.53 -46.79 -1.68
C SER A 21 -6.56 -45.66 -1.48
N LEU A 22 -7.27 -45.58 -0.35
CA LEU A 22 -8.15 -44.46 -0.03
C LEU A 22 -7.37 -43.17 0.26
N LEU A 23 -6.20 -43.26 0.90
CA LEU A 23 -5.32 -42.11 1.12
C LEU A 23 -4.71 -41.53 -0.16
N LEU A 24 -4.38 -42.40 -1.14
CA LEU A 24 -3.89 -41.93 -2.45
C LEU A 24 -5.00 -41.28 -3.30
N ALA A 25 -6.27 -41.66 -3.14
CA ALA A 25 -7.38 -41.05 -3.88
C ALA A 25 -7.83 -39.71 -3.30
N ALA A 26 -7.52 -39.41 -2.02
CA ALA A 26 -7.83 -38.12 -1.39
C ALA A 26 -6.75 -37.03 -1.62
N GLY A 27 -5.58 -37.38 -2.16
CA GLY A 27 -4.46 -36.45 -2.42
C GLY A 27 -4.76 -35.30 -3.38
N PRO A 28 -5.45 -35.48 -4.50
CA PRO A 28 -5.71 -34.38 -5.44
C PRO A 28 -6.79 -33.39 -4.99
N ALA A 29 -7.60 -33.71 -3.98
CA ALA A 29 -8.65 -32.79 -3.53
C ALA A 29 -8.16 -31.64 -2.64
N LEU A 30 -6.94 -31.71 -2.08
CA LEU A 30 -6.35 -30.65 -1.26
C LEU A 30 -5.46 -29.66 -2.05
N SER A 31 -5.16 -29.95 -3.31
CA SER A 31 -4.35 -29.05 -4.15
C SER A 31 -5.14 -27.91 -4.83
N GLY A 32 -6.45 -27.82 -4.59
CA GLY A 32 -7.35 -26.84 -5.22
C GLY A 32 -7.29 -25.40 -4.67
N CYS A 33 -6.51 -25.11 -3.63
CA CYS A 33 -6.44 -23.76 -3.04
C CYS A 33 -5.19 -22.96 -3.39
N GLY A 34 -4.45 -23.29 -4.44
CA GLY A 34 -3.08 -22.79 -4.58
C GLY A 34 -2.71 -21.99 -5.82
N SER A 35 -3.48 -21.93 -6.91
CA SER A 35 -2.89 -21.37 -8.14
C SER A 35 -3.51 -20.12 -8.75
N GLU A 36 -4.70 -19.70 -8.32
CA GLU A 36 -5.31 -18.48 -8.89
C GLU A 36 -5.86 -17.44 -7.89
N GLY A 37 -5.83 -17.72 -6.58
CA GLY A 37 -6.51 -16.87 -5.59
C GLY A 37 -5.67 -15.77 -4.95
N PHE A 38 -4.36 -15.94 -4.80
CA PHE A 38 -3.50 -14.98 -4.10
C PHE A 38 -2.30 -14.58 -4.95
N ARG A 39 -2.37 -13.42 -5.57
CA ARG A 39 -1.21 -12.78 -6.22
C ARG A 39 -0.65 -11.73 -5.27
N PRO A 40 0.60 -11.87 -4.80
CA PRO A 40 1.23 -10.84 -3.97
C PRO A 40 1.31 -9.53 -4.77
N LEU A 41 0.86 -8.42 -4.18
CA LEU A 41 0.83 -7.10 -4.82
C LEU A 41 2.21 -6.65 -5.35
N TYR A 42 3.28 -7.09 -4.69
CA TYR A 42 4.67 -6.80 -5.05
C TYR A 42 5.38 -7.99 -5.73
N GLY A 43 4.63 -9.03 -6.11
CA GLY A 43 5.17 -10.17 -6.87
C GLY A 43 5.46 -9.81 -8.33
N ARG A 44 6.23 -10.66 -9.02
CA ARG A 44 6.39 -10.53 -10.47
C ARG A 44 5.05 -10.80 -11.13
N SER A 45 4.64 -9.92 -12.04
CA SER A 45 3.45 -10.13 -12.86
C SER A 45 3.65 -11.31 -13.82
N ALA A 46 2.56 -11.84 -14.38
CA ALA A 46 2.60 -12.89 -15.40
C ALA A 46 3.44 -12.48 -16.64
N SER A 47 3.55 -11.17 -16.91
CA SER A 47 4.39 -10.58 -17.96
C SER A 47 5.88 -10.50 -17.60
N GLY A 48 6.30 -10.96 -16.42
CA GLY A 48 7.71 -10.96 -15.97
C GLY A 48 8.25 -9.59 -15.53
N VAL A 49 7.53 -8.49 -15.76
CA VAL A 49 7.92 -7.13 -15.37
C VAL A 49 7.47 -6.88 -13.94
N GLY A 50 8.42 -6.66 -13.02
CA GLY A 50 8.12 -6.36 -11.63
C GLY A 50 7.43 -4.99 -11.47
N LEU A 51 6.61 -4.86 -10.43
CA LEU A 51 5.94 -3.60 -10.07
C LEU A 51 6.93 -2.43 -9.97
N GLU A 52 8.11 -2.66 -9.38
CA GLU A 52 9.16 -1.66 -9.23
C GLU A 52 9.61 -1.11 -10.58
N GLN A 53 9.80 -1.96 -11.58
CA GLN A 53 10.19 -1.54 -12.93
C GLN A 53 9.10 -0.70 -13.62
N ARG A 54 7.81 -0.97 -13.33
CA ARG A 54 6.69 -0.15 -13.83
C ARG A 54 6.63 1.20 -13.14
N LEU A 55 6.84 1.25 -11.82
CA LEU A 55 6.88 2.50 -11.05
C LEU A 55 8.07 3.37 -11.43
N GLN A 56 9.21 2.77 -11.79
CA GLN A 56 10.39 3.50 -12.29
C GLN A 56 10.15 4.23 -13.62
N ARG A 57 9.14 3.81 -14.40
CA ARG A 57 8.73 4.44 -15.66
C ARG A 57 7.66 5.51 -15.50
N VAL A 58 7.30 5.86 -14.26
CA VAL A 58 6.34 6.93 -13.97
C VAL A 58 7.09 8.24 -13.75
N ASP A 59 6.77 9.25 -14.53
CA ASP A 59 7.17 10.63 -14.30
C ASP A 59 6.26 11.26 -13.25
N PHE A 60 6.82 11.63 -12.11
CA PHE A 60 6.10 12.33 -11.06
C PHE A 60 6.20 13.85 -11.32
N ALA A 61 5.13 14.45 -11.83
CA ALA A 61 5.07 15.86 -12.08
C ALA A 61 5.38 16.70 -10.82
N PRO A 62 5.97 17.91 -10.98
CA PRO A 62 6.16 18.82 -9.86
C PRO A 62 4.84 19.16 -9.18
N ILE A 63 4.82 19.09 -7.85
CA ILE A 63 3.65 19.45 -7.03
C ILE A 63 3.99 20.74 -6.29
N PRO A 64 3.17 21.79 -6.40
CA PRO A 64 3.46 23.07 -5.73
C PRO A 64 3.39 22.94 -4.21
N GLY A 65 4.13 23.82 -3.52
CA GLY A 65 4.15 23.91 -2.07
C GLY A 65 5.11 22.92 -1.40
N ARG A 66 5.37 23.16 -0.10
CA ARG A 66 6.28 22.35 0.72
C ARG A 66 5.79 20.90 0.87
N VAL A 67 4.51 20.75 1.18
CA VAL A 67 3.87 19.44 1.33
C VAL A 67 3.86 18.68 0.02
N GLY A 68 3.60 19.38 -1.10
CA GLY A 68 3.65 18.79 -2.44
C GLY A 68 5.04 18.25 -2.79
N GLN A 69 6.08 19.02 -2.50
CA GLN A 69 7.47 18.56 -2.69
C GLN A 69 7.78 17.35 -1.82
N ARG A 70 7.29 17.32 -0.56
CA ARG A 70 7.49 16.18 0.32
C ARG A 70 6.81 14.93 -0.22
N ILE A 71 5.56 15.02 -0.67
CA ILE A 71 4.83 13.90 -1.29
C ILE A 71 5.56 13.40 -2.53
N ARG A 72 5.97 14.32 -3.41
CA ARG A 72 6.71 13.97 -4.63
C ARG A 72 8.02 13.25 -4.32
N ASN A 73 8.81 13.76 -3.40
CA ASN A 73 10.09 13.14 -3.01
C ASN A 73 9.89 11.75 -2.42
N GLU A 74 8.85 11.57 -1.61
CA GLU A 74 8.50 10.26 -1.03
C GLU A 74 8.07 9.26 -2.13
N LEU A 75 7.24 9.70 -3.10
CA LEU A 75 6.83 8.87 -4.23
C LEU A 75 8.01 8.48 -5.14
N VAL A 76 8.90 9.44 -5.44
CA VAL A 76 10.12 9.17 -6.20
C VAL A 76 11.00 8.18 -5.46
N PHE A 77 11.25 8.40 -4.16
CA PHE A 77 12.07 7.51 -3.35
C PHE A 77 11.49 6.08 -3.31
N GLN A 78 10.19 5.96 -3.09
CA GLN A 78 9.50 4.67 -3.01
C GLN A 78 9.34 3.98 -4.39
N GLY A 79 9.27 4.74 -5.47
CA GLY A 79 9.13 4.23 -6.84
C GLY A 79 10.47 3.80 -7.45
N THR A 80 11.55 4.54 -7.17
CA THR A 80 12.87 4.29 -7.76
C THR A 80 13.86 3.62 -6.81
N GLY A 81 13.46 3.37 -5.55
CA GLY A 81 14.37 2.84 -4.52
C GLY A 81 15.48 3.84 -4.13
N GLY A 82 15.28 5.14 -4.37
CA GLY A 82 16.26 6.20 -4.09
C GLY A 82 17.35 6.35 -5.16
N GLY A 83 17.34 5.52 -6.20
CA GLY A 83 18.16 5.72 -7.42
C GLY A 83 17.50 6.72 -8.37
N GLY A 84 18.28 7.49 -9.11
CA GLY A 84 17.75 8.31 -10.21
C GLY A 84 16.95 7.43 -11.17
N GLY A 85 15.80 7.92 -11.62
CA GLY A 85 14.96 7.17 -12.55
C GLY A 85 15.79 6.61 -13.70
N SER A 86 15.57 5.34 -14.02
CA SER A 86 16.20 4.71 -15.17
C SER A 86 15.86 5.54 -16.41
N GLY A 87 16.87 5.87 -17.21
CA GLY A 87 16.71 6.62 -18.47
C GLY A 87 15.88 5.91 -19.54
N ASP A 88 15.18 4.83 -19.18
CA ASP A 88 14.21 4.17 -20.03
C ASP A 88 13.01 5.08 -20.26
N ALA A 89 12.49 5.08 -21.46
CA ALA A 89 11.37 5.92 -21.87
C ALA A 89 10.23 5.87 -20.85
N LEU A 90 9.91 7.04 -20.27
CA LEU A 90 8.81 7.23 -19.34
C LEU A 90 7.50 6.87 -20.06
N GLY A 91 6.76 5.90 -19.51
CA GLY A 91 5.50 5.45 -20.10
C GLY A 91 4.28 6.23 -19.61
N HIS A 92 4.34 6.67 -18.36
CA HIS A 92 3.22 7.33 -17.70
C HIS A 92 3.68 8.58 -16.95
N ARG A 93 2.76 9.53 -16.79
CA ARG A 93 2.96 10.74 -16.00
C ARG A 93 1.89 10.85 -14.92
N LEU A 94 2.32 11.02 -13.66
CA LEU A 94 1.43 11.23 -12.53
C LEU A 94 1.35 12.71 -12.20
N GLU A 95 0.15 13.28 -12.27
CA GLU A 95 -0.16 14.64 -11.86
C GLU A 95 -0.97 14.61 -10.56
N ILE A 96 -0.62 15.47 -9.60
CA ILE A 96 -1.29 15.53 -8.29
C ILE A 96 -1.62 17.00 -7.98
N ALA A 97 -2.88 17.23 -7.62
CA ALA A 97 -3.36 18.50 -7.10
C ALA A 97 -3.70 18.35 -5.62
N LEU A 98 -3.25 19.30 -4.79
CA LEU A 98 -3.45 19.28 -3.34
C LEU A 98 -4.44 20.33 -2.90
N LYS A 99 -5.27 19.96 -1.91
CA LYS A 99 -6.09 20.87 -1.14
C LYS A 99 -5.77 20.66 0.34
N GLU A 100 -5.25 21.71 0.96
CA GLU A 100 -4.83 21.69 2.36
C GLU A 100 -5.80 22.48 3.22
N SER A 101 -6.05 22.03 4.45
CA SER A 101 -6.85 22.74 5.43
C SER A 101 -6.32 22.54 6.85
N LEU A 102 -6.57 23.53 7.70
CA LEU A 102 -6.20 23.52 9.11
C LEU A 102 -7.44 23.82 9.94
N THR A 103 -7.75 22.93 10.87
CA THR A 103 -8.94 23.06 11.74
C THR A 103 -8.55 22.97 13.21
N SER A 104 -9.10 23.83 14.05
CA SER A 104 -8.95 23.73 15.52
C SER A 104 -9.76 22.54 16.02
N ALA A 105 -9.10 21.63 16.74
CA ALA A 105 -9.73 20.43 17.28
C ALA A 105 -10.17 20.60 18.74
N LEU A 106 -9.40 21.37 19.52
CA LEU A 106 -9.70 21.68 20.92
C LEU A 106 -9.43 23.17 21.17
N VAL A 107 -10.39 23.84 21.80
CA VAL A 107 -10.28 25.24 22.19
C VAL A 107 -10.28 25.30 23.71
N ARG A 108 -9.34 26.04 24.30
CA ARG A 108 -9.27 26.31 25.74
C ARG A 108 -10.38 27.25 26.17
N VAL A 109 -10.57 27.36 27.47
CA VAL A 109 -11.56 28.29 28.09
C VAL A 109 -11.26 29.76 27.75
N ASP A 110 -9.98 30.08 27.51
CA ASP A 110 -9.51 31.41 27.09
C ASP A 110 -9.74 31.69 25.57
N GLY A 111 -10.32 30.74 24.84
CA GLY A 111 -10.61 30.84 23.41
C GLY A 111 -9.45 30.46 22.52
N GLU A 112 -8.28 30.11 23.05
CA GLU A 112 -7.15 29.68 22.25
C GLU A 112 -7.25 28.19 21.83
N ALA A 113 -6.83 27.89 20.60
CA ALA A 113 -6.76 26.51 20.14
C ALA A 113 -5.63 25.76 20.85
N ALA A 114 -5.96 24.71 21.61
CA ALA A 114 -4.99 23.87 22.30
C ALA A 114 -4.44 22.77 21.37
N SER A 115 -5.24 22.34 20.38
CA SER A 115 -4.80 21.38 19.35
C SER A 115 -5.41 21.73 18.00
N GLN A 116 -4.72 21.34 16.94
CA GLN A 116 -5.12 21.55 15.57
C GLN A 116 -4.99 20.26 14.76
N ILE A 117 -5.81 20.15 13.71
CA ILE A 117 -5.74 19.06 12.73
C ILE A 117 -5.36 19.69 11.40
N TYR A 118 -4.23 19.25 10.88
CA TYR A 118 -3.86 19.46 9.48
C TYR A 118 -4.49 18.35 8.65
N ALA A 119 -5.21 18.73 7.59
CA ALA A 119 -5.80 17.80 6.65
C ALA A 119 -5.36 18.15 5.23
N VAL A 120 -5.06 17.13 4.44
CA VAL A 120 -4.69 17.24 3.04
C VAL A 120 -5.46 16.24 2.20
N GLU A 121 -6.00 16.72 1.10
CA GLU A 121 -6.65 15.95 0.04
C GLU A 121 -5.80 16.05 -1.21
N ALA A 122 -5.43 14.92 -1.79
CA ALA A 122 -4.63 14.80 -2.99
C ALA A 122 -5.46 14.13 -4.10
N SER A 123 -5.88 14.90 -5.08
CA SER A 123 -6.48 14.38 -6.31
C SER A 123 -5.38 14.07 -7.31
N PHE A 124 -5.32 12.85 -7.81
CA PHE A 124 -4.25 12.44 -8.73
C PHE A 124 -4.80 11.83 -10.01
N ARG A 125 -4.03 12.00 -11.10
CA ARG A 125 -4.31 11.47 -12.44
C ARG A 125 -3.04 10.88 -13.02
N LEU A 126 -3.14 9.65 -13.50
CA LEU A 126 -2.10 8.98 -14.26
C LEU A 126 -2.41 9.11 -15.76
N LEU A 127 -1.51 9.70 -16.50
CA LEU A 127 -1.66 9.93 -17.94
C LEU A 127 -0.66 9.02 -18.68
N ASP A 128 -1.09 8.49 -19.80
CA ASP A 128 -0.18 7.91 -20.79
C ASP A 128 0.56 9.03 -21.52
N VAL A 129 1.89 8.96 -21.57
CA VAL A 129 2.74 10.03 -22.12
C VAL A 129 2.50 10.23 -23.63
N ASN A 130 2.21 9.12 -24.37
CA ASN A 130 2.03 9.16 -25.81
C ASN A 130 0.66 9.67 -26.22
N SER A 131 -0.40 9.09 -25.62
CA SER A 131 -1.79 9.44 -25.98
C SER A 131 -2.35 10.62 -25.21
N LYS A 132 -1.66 11.05 -24.13
CA LYS A 132 -2.11 12.09 -23.17
C LYS A 132 -3.48 11.80 -22.55
N LYS A 133 -3.94 10.55 -22.63
CA LYS A 133 -5.20 10.13 -22.01
C LYS A 133 -5.00 9.80 -20.55
N VAL A 134 -6.00 10.16 -19.72
CA VAL A 134 -6.05 9.73 -18.33
C VAL A 134 -6.42 8.24 -18.32
N ILE A 135 -5.52 7.41 -17.80
CA ILE A 135 -5.69 5.96 -17.71
C ILE A 135 -6.11 5.52 -16.30
N PHE A 136 -5.74 6.29 -15.29
CA PHE A 136 -6.16 6.05 -13.91
C PHE A 136 -6.27 7.37 -13.15
N GLN A 137 -7.24 7.47 -12.24
CA GLN A 137 -7.42 8.65 -11.39
C GLN A 137 -7.99 8.25 -10.03
N GLY A 138 -7.78 9.10 -9.04
CA GLY A 138 -8.30 8.87 -7.71
C GLY A 138 -8.04 10.05 -6.79
N THR A 139 -8.51 9.91 -5.55
CA THR A 139 -8.31 10.89 -4.48
C THR A 139 -7.79 10.17 -3.23
N SER A 140 -6.76 10.71 -2.63
CA SER A 140 -6.19 10.27 -1.36
C SER A 140 -6.39 11.33 -0.31
N PHE A 141 -6.55 10.94 0.94
CA PHE A 141 -6.84 11.85 2.04
C PHE A 141 -6.04 11.48 3.29
N ALA A 142 -5.44 12.48 3.94
CA ALA A 142 -4.74 12.29 5.21
C ALA A 142 -5.03 13.41 6.19
N ARG A 143 -4.98 13.07 7.49
CA ARG A 143 -5.09 13.99 8.60
C ARG A 143 -4.00 13.73 9.62
N ALA A 144 -3.47 14.80 10.21
CA ALA A 144 -2.50 14.71 11.30
C ALA A 144 -2.78 15.77 12.35
N GLY A 145 -3.04 15.34 13.57
CA GLY A 145 -3.20 16.23 14.71
C GLY A 145 -1.85 16.70 15.26
N PHE A 146 -1.82 17.92 15.81
CA PHE A 146 -0.68 18.45 16.56
C PHE A 146 -1.16 19.40 17.64
N GLU A 147 -0.39 19.50 18.71
CA GLU A 147 -0.67 20.40 19.84
C GLU A 147 -0.07 21.77 19.58
N ARG A 148 -0.70 22.78 20.15
CA ARG A 148 -0.20 24.14 20.19
C ARG A 148 0.47 24.44 21.53
N PHE A 149 1.63 25.06 21.43
CA PHE A 149 2.47 25.46 22.55
C PHE A 149 2.51 26.99 22.66
N SER A 150 2.93 27.51 23.80
CA SER A 150 3.18 28.95 23.98
C SER A 150 4.34 29.47 23.12
N SER A 151 5.28 28.61 22.77
CA SER A 151 6.43 28.93 21.91
C SER A 151 6.06 28.92 20.43
N VAL A 152 6.31 30.01 19.73
CA VAL A 152 6.10 30.12 18.26
C VAL A 152 6.93 29.11 17.50
N TYR A 153 8.20 28.91 17.88
CA TYR A 153 9.07 27.94 17.24
C TYR A 153 8.53 26.51 17.37
N SER A 154 8.09 26.12 18.57
CA SER A 154 7.50 24.80 18.80
C SER A 154 6.27 24.57 17.94
N ASN A 155 5.42 25.60 17.76
CA ASN A 155 4.23 25.52 16.91
C ASN A 155 4.58 25.30 15.44
N VAL A 156 5.58 25.99 14.91
CA VAL A 156 6.05 25.81 13.53
C VAL A 156 6.54 24.38 13.34
N ARG A 157 7.36 23.86 14.25
CA ARG A 157 7.89 22.49 14.16
C ARG A 157 6.82 21.42 14.29
N ALA A 158 5.86 21.60 15.22
CA ALA A 158 4.75 20.66 15.39
C ALA A 158 3.86 20.62 14.15
N ARG A 159 3.60 21.76 13.51
CA ARG A 159 2.88 21.83 12.24
C ARG A 159 3.64 21.15 11.11
N GLU A 160 4.92 21.45 10.96
CA GLU A 160 5.77 20.81 9.93
C GLU A 160 5.81 19.28 10.08
N ASP A 161 5.88 18.79 11.33
CA ASP A 161 5.82 17.36 11.59
C ASP A 161 4.47 16.76 11.18
N ALA A 162 3.35 17.41 11.52
CA ALA A 162 2.02 16.98 11.10
C ALA A 162 1.88 16.94 9.57
N GLU A 163 2.37 17.98 8.87
CA GLU A 163 2.39 18.04 7.41
C GLU A 163 3.23 16.89 6.81
N ASN A 164 4.41 16.60 7.40
CA ASN A 164 5.28 15.51 6.93
C ASN A 164 4.65 14.12 7.13
N ARG A 165 3.97 13.90 8.26
CA ARG A 165 3.23 12.65 8.52
C ARG A 165 2.08 12.48 7.53
N ALA A 166 1.30 13.52 7.30
CA ALA A 166 0.20 13.51 6.33
C ALA A 166 0.72 13.26 4.90
N ALA A 167 1.82 13.92 4.50
CA ALA A 167 2.45 13.75 3.20
C ALA A 167 2.89 12.29 2.96
N LYS A 168 3.47 11.65 3.98
CA LYS A 168 3.87 10.24 3.89
C LYS A 168 2.66 9.33 3.70
N VAL A 169 1.59 9.51 4.46
CA VAL A 169 0.35 8.72 4.31
C VAL A 169 -0.23 8.85 2.90
N ILE A 170 -0.26 10.07 2.34
CA ILE A 170 -0.71 10.31 0.95
C ILE A 170 0.17 9.57 -0.06
N ALA A 171 1.49 9.63 0.10
CA ALA A 171 2.42 8.96 -0.82
C ALA A 171 2.25 7.44 -0.76
N ASP A 172 2.13 6.87 0.44
CA ASP A 172 1.94 5.43 0.66
C ASP A 172 0.61 4.93 0.03
N ASP A 173 -0.49 5.71 0.20
CA ASP A 173 -1.79 5.36 -0.39
C ASP A 173 -1.76 5.45 -1.92
N ILE A 174 -1.21 6.52 -2.50
CA ILE A 174 -1.08 6.66 -3.95
C ILE A 174 -0.24 5.51 -4.53
N LYS A 175 0.91 5.19 -3.92
CA LYS A 175 1.75 4.05 -4.34
C LYS A 175 0.96 2.74 -4.33
N THR A 176 0.21 2.47 -3.26
CA THR A 176 -0.59 1.26 -3.14
C THR A 176 -1.66 1.16 -4.22
N ARG A 177 -2.32 2.28 -4.55
CA ARG A 177 -3.32 2.35 -5.62
C ARG A 177 -2.70 2.16 -7.01
N LEU A 178 -1.54 2.76 -7.27
CA LEU A 178 -0.79 2.52 -8.51
C LEU A 178 -0.34 1.07 -8.63
N ALA A 179 0.11 0.46 -7.54
CA ALA A 179 0.47 -0.95 -7.48
C ALA A 179 -0.73 -1.85 -7.82
N THR A 180 -1.89 -1.55 -7.25
CA THR A 180 -3.14 -2.26 -7.54
C THR A 180 -3.58 -2.09 -8.98
N TYR A 181 -3.47 -0.89 -9.55
CA TYR A 181 -3.75 -0.62 -10.95
C TYR A 181 -2.86 -1.46 -11.87
N TYR A 182 -1.53 -1.41 -11.67
CA TYR A 182 -0.59 -2.18 -12.48
C TYR A 182 -0.69 -3.69 -12.31
N SER A 183 -1.16 -4.17 -11.16
CA SER A 183 -1.38 -5.60 -10.94
C SER A 183 -2.59 -6.16 -11.70
N ARG A 184 -3.56 -5.30 -12.06
CA ARG A 184 -4.75 -5.68 -12.83
C ARG A 184 -4.50 -5.67 -14.35
N GLU A 185 -3.54 -4.88 -14.80
CA GLU A 185 -3.14 -4.82 -16.21
C GLU A 185 -2.09 -5.89 -16.60
N ALA A 186 -1.64 -6.67 -15.65
CA ALA A 186 -0.65 -7.73 -15.80
C ALA A 186 -1.31 -9.09 -15.92
#